data_9ab565fdb4d59d8d8853e5504793b7fe
#
_entry.id   9ab565fdb4d59d8d8853e5504793b7fe
#
_cell.length_a   1.000
_cell.length_b   1.000
_cell.length_c   1.000
_cell.angle_alpha   90.00
_cell.angle_beta   90.00
_cell.angle_gamma   90.00
#
_symmetry.space_group_name_H-M   'P 1'
#
loop_
_entity.id
_entity.type
_entity.pdbx_description
1 polymer ?
#
loop_
_entity_poly.entity_id
_entity_poly.type
_entity_poly.pdbx_seq_one_letter_code
_entity_poly.pdbx_strand_id
1 'polypeptide(L)'
;MDIQFLGAAGTVTGSKYLVRAGNERLLVDCGLFQGFKPLRLRNWEKPPVDPSAVGAVVLTHAHIDHSGYLPVLVKKGFRGRVYCTEATADLCRILLPDSARLAEEDAERANRHGYSKHHPALPLYTERDAEAALGHLVTVPWGHDFEPVAGLRASFASGSWFSCRRSP
;
A
#
# COMPACT_ATOMS: atom_id res chain seq x y z
N MET A 1 -2.88 -9.91 20.23
CA MET A 1 -2.32 -9.12 19.12
C MET A 1 -1.26 -9.96 18.47
N ASP A 2 -1.31 -10.13 17.17
CA ASP A 2 -0.30 -10.83 16.37
C ASP A 2 0.09 -9.98 15.15
N ILE A 3 1.25 -10.28 14.56
CA ILE A 3 1.75 -9.61 13.36
C ILE A 3 2.09 -10.69 12.34
N GLN A 4 1.52 -10.57 11.15
CA GLN A 4 1.79 -11.43 10.01
C GLN A 4 2.57 -10.66 8.95
N PHE A 5 3.72 -11.19 8.55
CA PHE A 5 4.55 -10.63 7.47
C PHE A 5 4.00 -11.09 6.13
N LEU A 6 3.50 -10.16 5.32
CA LEU A 6 2.92 -10.42 4.00
C LEU A 6 3.88 -10.05 2.85
N GLY A 7 4.94 -9.32 3.16
CA GLY A 7 5.99 -8.91 2.25
C GLY A 7 7.19 -8.36 3.02
N ALA A 8 8.28 -8.05 2.33
CA ALA A 8 9.57 -7.62 2.89
C ALA A 8 10.14 -8.58 3.97
N ALA A 9 9.74 -9.84 3.93
CA ALA A 9 10.31 -10.92 4.75
C ALA A 9 11.05 -11.88 3.81
N GLY A 10 12.37 -11.94 3.93
CA GLY A 10 13.24 -12.61 2.95
C GLY A 10 13.34 -11.89 1.59
N THR A 11 12.77 -10.69 1.47
CA THR A 11 12.87 -9.80 0.30
C THR A 11 13.03 -8.36 0.78
N VAL A 12 13.64 -7.48 -0.04
CA VAL A 12 13.85 -6.07 0.32
C VAL A 12 12.59 -5.23 0.08
N THR A 13 11.74 -5.60 -0.89
CA THR A 13 10.61 -4.78 -1.34
C THR A 13 9.26 -5.45 -1.08
N GLY A 14 8.18 -4.70 -1.25
CA GLY A 14 6.81 -5.19 -1.06
C GLY A 14 6.36 -5.16 0.40
N SER A 15 6.81 -4.17 1.16
CA SER A 15 6.53 -4.02 2.59
C SER A 15 5.03 -4.07 2.89
N LYS A 16 4.60 -5.08 3.66
CA LYS A 16 3.22 -5.28 4.12
C LYS A 16 3.23 -6.10 5.41
N TYR A 17 2.73 -5.52 6.49
CA TYR A 17 2.61 -6.19 7.78
C TYR A 17 1.17 -6.09 8.27
N LEU A 18 0.52 -7.24 8.45
CA LEU A 18 -0.84 -7.29 8.98
C LEU A 18 -0.80 -7.44 10.51
N VAL A 19 -1.27 -6.42 11.21
CA VAL A 19 -1.46 -6.43 12.66
C VAL A 19 -2.92 -6.81 12.96
N ARG A 20 -3.12 -7.83 13.78
CA ARG A 20 -4.45 -8.24 14.25
C ARG A 20 -4.60 -7.98 15.74
N ALA A 21 -5.73 -7.35 16.12
CA ALA A 21 -6.10 -7.12 17.51
C ALA A 21 -7.60 -7.41 17.69
N GLY A 22 -7.93 -8.57 18.25
CA GLY A 22 -9.31 -9.05 18.26
C GLY A 22 -9.80 -9.25 16.81
N ASN A 23 -10.91 -8.60 16.47
CA ASN A 23 -11.48 -8.64 15.12
C ASN A 23 -10.90 -7.57 14.18
N GLU A 24 -10.11 -6.64 14.72
CA GLU A 24 -9.54 -5.54 13.96
C GLU A 24 -8.31 -5.97 13.17
N ARG A 25 -8.15 -5.41 11.98
CA ARG A 25 -7.05 -5.65 11.07
C ARG A 25 -6.48 -4.34 10.59
N LEU A 26 -5.23 -4.07 10.96
CA LEU A 26 -4.46 -2.93 10.52
C LEU A 26 -3.35 -3.40 9.60
N LEU A 27 -3.23 -2.80 8.43
CA LEU A 27 -2.10 -3.04 7.54
C LEU A 27 -1.06 -1.92 7.73
N VAL A 28 0.17 -2.29 8.07
CA VAL A 28 1.31 -1.37 8.10
C VAL A 28 2.08 -1.54 6.80
N ASP A 29 2.16 -0.47 6.05
CA ASP A 29 2.62 -0.40 4.67
C ASP A 29 1.79 -1.23 3.68
N CYS A 30 1.84 -0.82 2.43
CA CYS A 30 1.14 -1.46 1.33
C CYS A 30 1.97 -1.29 0.04
N GLY A 31 3.15 -1.91 0.00
CA GLY A 31 4.15 -1.68 -1.02
C GLY A 31 4.09 -2.63 -2.20
N LEU A 32 4.68 -2.21 -3.33
CA LEU A 32 4.90 -3.07 -4.49
C LEU A 32 6.17 -3.91 -4.30
N PHE A 33 6.10 -5.15 -4.74
CA PHE A 33 7.31 -5.93 -5.00
C PHE A 33 8.02 -5.37 -6.22
N GLN A 34 9.31 -5.10 -6.10
CA GLN A 34 10.17 -4.55 -7.13
C GLN A 34 11.36 -5.48 -7.41
N GLY A 35 12.18 -5.16 -8.40
CA GLY A 35 13.35 -5.93 -8.76
C GLY A 35 13.07 -7.04 -9.77
N PHE A 36 13.55 -8.25 -9.53
CA PHE A 36 13.49 -9.33 -10.50
C PHE A 36 12.07 -9.88 -10.73
N LYS A 37 11.86 -10.44 -11.92
CA LYS A 37 10.54 -10.80 -12.44
C LYS A 37 9.68 -11.66 -11.50
N PRO A 38 10.18 -12.71 -10.83
CA PRO A 38 9.37 -13.53 -9.92
C PRO A 38 8.75 -12.71 -8.77
N LEU A 39 9.47 -11.74 -8.22
CA LEU A 39 8.92 -10.85 -7.19
C LEU A 39 7.85 -9.93 -7.76
N ARG A 40 8.11 -9.29 -8.90
CA ARG A 40 7.13 -8.40 -9.54
C ARG A 40 5.84 -9.10 -9.90
N LEU A 41 5.87 -10.39 -10.28
CA LEU A 41 4.69 -11.18 -10.59
C LEU A 41 3.76 -11.35 -9.38
N ARG A 42 4.29 -11.34 -8.15
CA ARG A 42 3.49 -11.39 -6.92
C ARG A 42 2.51 -10.23 -6.78
N ASN A 43 2.77 -9.09 -7.42
CA ASN A 43 1.84 -7.95 -7.42
C ASN A 43 0.51 -8.26 -8.14
N TRP A 44 0.50 -9.26 -9.04
CA TRP A 44 -0.67 -9.68 -9.81
C TRP A 44 -1.46 -10.79 -9.13
N GLU A 45 -0.89 -11.42 -8.11
CA GLU A 45 -1.54 -12.48 -7.36
C GLU A 45 -2.73 -11.93 -6.54
N LYS A 46 -3.55 -12.86 -6.05
CA LYS A 46 -4.59 -12.50 -5.09
C LYS A 46 -3.94 -11.86 -3.85
N PRO A 47 -4.45 -10.74 -3.34
CA PRO A 47 -3.94 -10.18 -2.10
C PRO A 47 -3.90 -11.21 -0.98
N PRO A 48 -2.82 -11.24 -0.18
CA PRO A 48 -2.67 -12.22 0.91
C PRO A 48 -3.64 -11.99 2.07
N VAL A 49 -4.38 -10.90 2.04
CA VAL A 49 -5.48 -10.56 2.97
C VAL A 49 -6.66 -10.06 2.15
N ASP A 50 -7.89 -10.34 2.60
CA ASP A 50 -9.07 -9.74 1.99
C ASP A 50 -9.07 -8.21 2.20
N PRO A 51 -8.98 -7.40 1.13
CA PRO A 51 -8.95 -5.95 1.25
C PRO A 51 -10.16 -5.36 1.99
N SER A 52 -11.33 -5.95 1.84
CA SER A 52 -12.56 -5.49 2.51
C SER A 52 -12.56 -5.72 4.02
N ALA A 53 -11.72 -6.64 4.49
CA ALA A 53 -11.56 -6.96 5.90
C ALA A 53 -10.44 -6.14 6.58
N VAL A 54 -9.71 -5.31 5.84
CA VAL A 54 -8.70 -4.39 6.41
C VAL A 54 -9.40 -3.12 6.87
N GLY A 55 -9.36 -2.82 8.17
CA GLY A 55 -10.01 -1.64 8.75
C GLY A 55 -9.27 -0.34 8.41
N ALA A 56 -7.94 -0.37 8.42
CA ALA A 56 -7.12 0.78 8.07
C ALA A 56 -5.74 0.37 7.53
N VAL A 57 -5.08 1.32 6.88
CA VAL A 57 -3.66 1.24 6.51
C VAL A 57 -2.90 2.36 7.23
N VAL A 58 -1.67 2.08 7.65
CA VAL A 58 -0.72 3.10 8.11
C VAL A 58 0.51 3.03 7.22
N LEU A 59 0.88 4.14 6.57
CA LEU A 59 2.09 4.24 5.76
C LEU A 59 3.22 4.80 6.61
N THR A 60 4.32 4.08 6.69
CA THR A 60 5.54 4.55 7.36
C THR A 60 6.20 5.68 6.57
N HIS A 61 6.21 5.58 5.24
CA HIS A 61 6.72 6.58 4.30
C HIS A 61 6.24 6.31 2.87
N ALA A 62 6.58 7.21 1.94
CA ALA A 62 6.00 7.25 0.61
C ALA A 62 6.67 6.36 -0.46
N HIS A 63 7.81 5.70 -0.17
CA HIS A 63 8.46 4.87 -1.19
C HIS A 63 7.51 3.83 -1.79
N ILE A 64 7.65 3.54 -3.07
CA ILE A 64 6.74 2.67 -3.83
C ILE A 64 6.70 1.23 -3.29
N ASP A 65 7.78 0.74 -2.73
CA ASP A 65 7.83 -0.55 -2.04
C ASP A 65 7.17 -0.56 -0.65
N HIS A 66 6.64 0.61 -0.19
CA HIS A 66 5.85 0.79 1.02
C HIS A 66 4.42 1.31 0.74
N SER A 67 4.19 2.03 -0.35
CA SER A 67 2.89 2.66 -0.68
C SER A 67 2.27 2.20 -2.00
N GLY A 68 3.08 1.72 -2.94
CA GLY A 68 2.70 1.57 -4.34
C GLY A 68 1.65 0.49 -4.66
N TYR A 69 1.33 -0.41 -3.73
CA TYR A 69 0.25 -1.39 -3.91
C TYR A 69 -1.12 -0.85 -3.43
N LEU A 70 -1.15 0.34 -2.84
CA LEU A 70 -2.36 0.96 -2.30
C LEU A 70 -3.47 1.11 -3.36
N PRO A 71 -3.19 1.56 -4.62
CA PRO A 71 -4.21 1.62 -5.66
C PRO A 71 -4.86 0.26 -5.96
N VAL A 72 -4.06 -0.82 -5.94
CA VAL A 72 -4.56 -2.19 -6.14
C VAL A 72 -5.43 -2.62 -4.95
N LEU A 73 -5.04 -2.28 -3.73
CA LEU A 73 -5.80 -2.61 -2.52
C LEU A 73 -7.19 -1.96 -2.56
N VAL A 74 -7.26 -0.67 -2.90
CA VAL A 74 -8.52 0.10 -3.04
C VAL A 74 -9.37 -0.47 -4.17
N LYS A 75 -8.80 -0.71 -5.34
CA LYS A 75 -9.46 -1.34 -6.49
C LYS A 75 -10.08 -2.69 -6.13
N LYS A 76 -9.43 -3.46 -5.26
CA LYS A 76 -9.87 -4.78 -4.80
C LYS A 76 -10.81 -4.76 -3.59
N GLY A 77 -11.26 -3.58 -3.15
CA GLY A 77 -12.36 -3.48 -2.18
C GLY A 77 -12.01 -2.89 -0.83
N PHE A 78 -10.79 -2.43 -0.58
CA PHE A 78 -10.47 -1.66 0.61
C PHE A 78 -11.30 -0.36 0.65
N ARG A 79 -11.85 -0.03 1.83
CA ARG A 79 -12.70 1.16 2.04
C ARG A 79 -12.31 1.94 3.30
N GLY A 80 -11.29 1.49 4.03
CA GLY A 80 -10.80 2.14 5.24
C GLY A 80 -10.02 3.43 4.97
N ARG A 81 -9.45 4.00 6.02
CA ARG A 81 -8.57 5.17 5.96
C ARG A 81 -7.11 4.74 5.84
N VAL A 82 -6.31 5.59 5.20
CA VAL A 82 -4.86 5.43 5.08
C VAL A 82 -4.19 6.55 5.86
N TYR A 83 -3.65 6.23 7.00
CA TYR A 83 -2.99 7.22 7.87
C TYR A 83 -1.52 7.35 7.50
N CYS A 84 -1.05 8.59 7.39
CA CYS A 84 0.34 8.91 7.10
C CYS A 84 0.69 10.31 7.61
N THR A 85 1.97 10.67 7.57
CA THR A 85 2.38 12.06 7.81
C THR A 85 2.03 12.94 6.59
N GLU A 86 1.97 14.26 6.79
CA GLU A 86 1.69 15.22 5.71
C GLU A 86 2.71 15.09 4.57
N ALA A 87 4.02 15.05 4.91
CA ALA A 87 5.07 14.86 3.91
C ALA A 87 4.92 13.54 3.12
N THR A 88 4.51 12.46 3.78
CA THR A 88 4.22 11.18 3.10
C THR A 88 3.03 11.33 2.16
N ALA A 89 1.97 12.02 2.58
CA ALA A 89 0.80 12.26 1.73
C ALA A 89 1.16 13.07 0.48
N ASP A 90 1.95 14.14 0.64
CA ASP A 90 2.39 14.99 -0.48
C ASP A 90 3.23 14.21 -1.49
N LEU A 91 4.16 13.40 -1.02
CA LEU A 91 4.94 12.53 -1.91
C LEU A 91 4.07 11.46 -2.60
N CYS A 92 3.11 10.86 -1.91
CA CYS A 92 2.20 9.88 -2.50
C CYS A 92 1.35 10.50 -3.62
N ARG A 93 0.93 11.78 -3.49
CA ARG A 93 0.20 12.51 -4.55
C ARG A 93 1.00 12.66 -5.85
N ILE A 94 2.32 12.59 -5.78
CA ILE A 94 3.21 12.63 -6.93
C ILE A 94 3.54 11.21 -7.40
N LEU A 95 3.98 10.36 -6.49
CA LEU A 95 4.54 9.04 -6.82
C LEU A 95 3.50 8.03 -7.32
N LEU A 96 2.29 8.01 -6.75
CA LEU A 96 1.28 7.02 -7.14
C LEU A 96 0.73 7.26 -8.55
N PRO A 97 0.34 8.50 -8.95
CA PRO A 97 -0.06 8.78 -10.34
C PRO A 97 1.08 8.56 -11.34
N ASP A 98 2.32 8.97 -11.03
CA ASP A 98 3.46 8.75 -11.92
C ASP A 98 3.74 7.26 -12.13
N SER A 99 3.71 6.46 -11.06
CA SER A 99 3.83 5.00 -11.15
C SER A 99 2.72 4.36 -11.99
N ALA A 100 1.48 4.89 -11.89
CA ALA A 100 0.35 4.43 -12.69
C ALA A 100 0.56 4.74 -14.17
N ARG A 101 0.92 5.99 -14.49
CA ARG A 101 1.20 6.43 -15.85
C ARG A 101 2.29 5.56 -16.52
N LEU A 102 3.38 5.31 -15.81
CA LEU A 102 4.44 4.44 -16.31
C LEU A 102 3.93 3.00 -16.58
N ALA A 103 3.07 2.47 -15.72
CA ALA A 103 2.49 1.14 -15.90
C ALA A 103 1.52 1.10 -17.11
N GLU A 104 0.76 2.17 -17.36
CA GLU A 104 -0.11 2.30 -18.52
C GLU A 104 0.70 2.40 -19.82
N GLU A 105 1.75 3.24 -19.84
CA GLU A 105 2.67 3.37 -20.98
C GLU A 105 3.38 2.04 -21.32
N ASP A 106 3.79 1.28 -20.30
CA ASP A 106 4.42 -0.04 -20.50
C ASP A 106 3.43 -1.05 -21.07
N ALA A 107 2.17 -1.04 -20.62
CA ALA A 107 1.13 -1.91 -21.15
C ALA A 107 0.79 -1.55 -22.61
N GLU A 108 0.67 -0.26 -22.95
CA GLU A 108 0.47 0.20 -24.32
C GLU A 108 1.64 -0.19 -25.24
N ARG A 109 2.86 0.00 -24.78
CA ARG A 109 4.06 -0.40 -25.52
C ARG A 109 4.08 -1.90 -25.76
N ALA A 110 3.72 -2.71 -24.75
CA ALA A 110 3.64 -4.16 -24.86
C ALA A 110 2.59 -4.60 -25.89
N ASN A 111 1.43 -3.92 -25.92
CA ASN A 111 0.38 -4.18 -26.90
C ASN A 111 0.81 -3.78 -28.32
N ARG A 112 1.45 -2.62 -28.49
CA ARG A 112 1.92 -2.11 -29.78
C ARG A 112 2.97 -3.04 -30.42
N HIS A 113 3.87 -3.59 -29.63
CA HIS A 113 4.96 -4.43 -30.10
C HIS A 113 4.70 -5.95 -29.98
N GLY A 114 3.58 -6.36 -29.40
CA GLY A 114 3.16 -7.76 -29.33
C GLY A 114 4.06 -8.69 -28.50
N TYR A 115 4.88 -8.14 -27.58
CA TYR A 115 5.79 -8.96 -26.76
C TYR A 115 5.18 -9.47 -25.46
N SER A 116 3.96 -9.04 -25.11
CA SER A 116 3.27 -9.55 -23.94
C SER A 116 2.71 -10.94 -24.19
N LYS A 117 2.74 -11.78 -23.14
CA LYS A 117 2.03 -13.08 -23.16
C LYS A 117 0.51 -12.90 -22.97
N HIS A 118 0.05 -11.73 -22.52
CA HIS A 118 -1.35 -11.38 -22.29
C HIS A 118 -1.83 -10.44 -23.39
N HIS A 119 -2.99 -10.71 -23.95
CA HIS A 119 -3.60 -9.93 -25.02
C HIS A 119 -5.03 -9.55 -24.66
N PRO A 120 -5.30 -8.25 -24.34
CA PRO A 120 -4.31 -7.17 -24.22
C PRO A 120 -3.48 -7.27 -22.94
N ALA A 121 -2.25 -6.72 -22.98
CA ALA A 121 -1.49 -6.39 -21.76
C ALA A 121 -2.24 -5.27 -21.02
N LEU A 122 -2.42 -5.41 -19.73
CA LEU A 122 -3.09 -4.43 -18.87
C LEU A 122 -2.10 -3.89 -17.83
N PRO A 123 -2.23 -2.60 -17.43
CA PRO A 123 -1.50 -2.09 -16.29
C PRO A 123 -2.00 -2.73 -14.98
N LEU A 124 -1.16 -2.81 -13.97
CA LEU A 124 -1.54 -3.31 -12.64
C LEU A 124 -2.65 -2.44 -12.04
N TYR A 125 -2.54 -1.14 -12.20
CA TYR A 125 -3.52 -0.13 -11.87
C TYR A 125 -3.34 1.09 -12.80
N THR A 126 -4.37 1.90 -12.89
CA THR A 126 -4.44 3.10 -13.73
C THR A 126 -4.25 4.38 -12.89
N GLU A 127 -4.03 5.52 -13.54
CA GLU A 127 -4.03 6.84 -12.86
C GLU A 127 -5.33 7.07 -12.08
N ARG A 128 -6.47 6.66 -12.63
CA ARG A 128 -7.77 6.73 -11.94
C ARG A 128 -7.80 5.88 -10.66
N ASP A 129 -7.19 4.71 -10.67
CA ASP A 129 -7.07 3.85 -9.48
C ASP A 129 -6.16 4.51 -8.44
N ALA A 130 -5.09 5.21 -8.88
CA ALA A 130 -4.19 5.96 -8.00
C ALA A 130 -4.91 7.15 -7.35
N GLU A 131 -5.66 7.94 -8.13
CA GLU A 131 -6.47 9.04 -7.60
C GLU A 131 -7.51 8.57 -6.58
N ALA A 132 -8.19 7.46 -6.87
CA ALA A 132 -9.12 6.85 -5.91
C ALA A 132 -8.42 6.47 -4.60
N ALA A 133 -7.20 5.93 -4.66
CA ALA A 133 -6.43 5.58 -3.47
C ALA A 133 -6.00 6.82 -2.67
N LEU A 134 -5.61 7.91 -3.33
CA LEU A 134 -5.26 9.18 -2.68
C LEU A 134 -6.43 9.76 -1.88
N GLY A 135 -7.67 9.52 -2.28
CA GLY A 135 -8.87 9.93 -1.55
C GLY A 135 -9.03 9.28 -0.18
N HIS A 136 -8.30 8.21 0.12
CA HIS A 136 -8.31 7.54 1.42
C HIS A 136 -7.27 8.10 2.41
N LEU A 137 -6.34 8.97 1.98
CA LEU A 137 -5.28 9.50 2.82
C LEU A 137 -5.84 10.42 3.92
N VAL A 138 -5.35 10.20 5.13
CA VAL A 138 -5.61 11.03 6.32
C VAL A 138 -4.27 11.38 6.95
N THR A 139 -3.96 12.66 7.03
CA THR A 139 -2.69 13.11 7.62
C THR A 139 -2.78 13.18 9.13
N VAL A 140 -1.72 12.75 9.79
CA VAL A 140 -1.55 12.80 11.25
C VAL A 140 -0.23 13.52 11.53
N PRO A 141 -0.23 14.54 12.41
CA PRO A 141 1.00 15.23 12.80
C PRO A 141 1.97 14.31 13.56
N TRP A 142 3.25 14.63 13.47
CA TRP A 142 4.29 13.93 14.22
C TRP A 142 4.06 13.99 15.73
N GLY A 143 4.32 12.89 16.43
CA GLY A 143 4.22 12.79 17.88
C GLY A 143 2.78 12.75 18.41
N HIS A 144 1.77 12.83 17.57
CA HIS A 144 0.38 12.75 17.97
C HIS A 144 -0.10 11.31 17.95
N ASP A 145 -0.73 10.88 19.04
CA ASP A 145 -1.40 9.60 19.12
C ASP A 145 -2.71 9.64 18.32
N PHE A 146 -3.00 8.54 17.61
CA PHE A 146 -4.26 8.34 16.90
C PHE A 146 -4.70 6.87 17.01
N GLU A 147 -5.95 6.59 16.71
CA GLU A 147 -6.52 5.25 16.75
C GLU A 147 -6.96 4.85 15.34
N PRO A 148 -6.09 4.14 14.58
CA PRO A 148 -6.40 3.75 13.20
C PRO A 148 -7.55 2.75 13.11
N VAL A 149 -7.64 1.84 14.09
CA VAL A 149 -8.72 0.86 14.27
C VAL A 149 -9.00 0.71 15.77
N ALA A 150 -10.20 0.28 16.14
CA ALA A 150 -10.63 0.19 17.53
C ALA A 150 -9.63 -0.63 18.39
N GLY A 151 -9.23 -0.06 19.52
CA GLY A 151 -8.32 -0.69 20.47
C GLY A 151 -6.84 -0.74 20.04
N LEU A 152 -6.47 -0.11 18.93
CA LEU A 152 -5.06 0.06 18.53
C LEU A 152 -4.69 1.54 18.49
N ARG A 153 -3.77 1.94 19.35
CA ARG A 153 -3.20 3.28 19.35
C ARG A 153 -1.87 3.31 18.60
N ALA A 154 -1.67 4.32 17.78
CA ALA A 154 -0.49 4.50 16.95
C ALA A 154 0.02 5.94 17.02
N SER A 155 1.29 6.15 16.71
CA SER A 155 1.88 7.47 16.54
C SER A 155 3.07 7.41 15.59
N PHE A 156 3.35 8.52 14.90
CA PHE A 156 4.55 8.70 14.10
C PHE A 156 5.62 9.39 14.95
N ALA A 157 6.79 8.75 15.12
CA ALA A 157 7.91 9.30 15.85
C ALA A 157 9.05 9.72 14.91
N SER A 158 9.88 10.67 15.32
CA SER A 158 11.08 11.10 14.58
C SER A 158 12.03 9.91 14.37
N GLY A 159 12.61 9.80 13.16
CA GLY A 159 13.48 8.70 12.79
C GLY A 159 12.81 7.61 11.96
N SER A 160 11.69 7.91 11.32
CA SER A 160 10.91 6.95 10.49
C SER A 160 10.35 5.75 11.26
N TRP A 161 10.16 5.88 12.58
CA TRP A 161 9.58 4.82 13.40
C TRP A 161 8.07 5.03 13.55
N PHE A 162 7.34 3.98 13.25
CA PHE A 162 5.94 3.85 13.57
C PHE A 162 5.79 3.03 14.88
N SER A 163 5.06 3.54 15.84
CA SER A 163 4.73 2.84 17.08
C SER A 163 3.25 2.46 17.09
N CYS A 164 2.96 1.21 17.39
CA CYS A 164 1.59 0.71 17.56
C CYS A 164 1.48 -0.07 18.86
N ARG A 165 0.48 0.24 19.67
CA ARG A 165 0.21 -0.43 20.96
C ARG A 165 -1.28 -0.61 21.18
N ARG A 166 -1.66 -1.60 21.99
CA ARG A 166 -3.03 -1.71 22.44
C ARG A 166 -3.43 -0.47 23.26
N SER A 167 -4.64 0.00 23.04
CA SER A 167 -5.28 0.91 24.00
C SER A 167 -5.52 0.18 25.31
N PRO A 168 -5.38 0.86 26.45
CA PRO A 168 -5.67 0.29 27.76
C PRO A 168 -7.13 -0.15 27.89
#